data_7cb85f8a88cbca9b0a228c37fda2b78d
#
_entry.id   7cb85f8a88cbca9b0a228c37fda2b78d
#
_cell.length_a   1.000
_cell.length_b   1.000
_cell.length_c   1.000
_cell.angle_alpha   90.00
_cell.angle_beta   90.00
_cell.angle_gamma   90.00
#
_symmetry.space_group_name_H-M   'P 1'
#
loop_
_entity.id
_entity.type
_entity.pdbx_description
1 polymer ?
#
loop_
_entity_poly.entity_id
_entity_poly.type
_entity_poly.pdbx_seq_one_letter_code
_entity_poly.pdbx_strand_id
1 'polypeptide(L)'
;MIIIKPTYYKDFKCIAGDCPDSCCQGWEVDADDKSLEFYKTLNPSLEIKQRIDRVLDKDEFDNNIFTLAPKKRCPFLNDENLCDMHIAIGGEHTPFTCRTFPRFIHDFGGTREIGISFSCPVAADMMNNMQGHLQFESEYMDELPTLNDIDAATYIKLKNARQTAFDILASDKHITERLQELLLFAKDLQEELGDCEEANVPISFQDVFRNPELINPEWLEMVDNMQIKPISNTNANENIAAYFIYKYFLDAIFDLDVLSKVKMAVVGVLINTYFGEDAWTVHLWSKETEHSQYNMDRYKKLLKEAQCLKTNSILCMLK
;
A
#
# COMPACT_ATOMS: atom_id res chain seq x y z
N MET A 1 1.43 15.74 -18.90
CA MET A 1 1.06 15.29 -17.54
C MET A 1 2.18 15.59 -16.56
N ILE A 2 1.87 15.97 -15.32
CA ILE A 2 2.87 16.16 -14.26
C ILE A 2 2.99 14.85 -13.50
N ILE A 3 4.22 14.34 -13.36
CA ILE A 3 4.54 13.18 -12.53
C ILE A 3 5.09 13.67 -11.20
N ILE A 4 4.54 13.21 -10.09
CA ILE A 4 5.03 13.48 -8.73
C ILE A 4 5.50 12.15 -8.13
N LYS A 5 6.70 12.12 -7.56
CA LYS A 5 7.27 10.94 -6.93
C LYS A 5 8.15 11.31 -5.73
N PRO A 6 8.28 10.43 -4.74
CA PRO A 6 9.23 10.64 -3.64
C PRO A 6 10.67 10.69 -4.16
N THR A 7 11.52 11.52 -3.54
CA THR A 7 12.93 11.66 -3.96
C THR A 7 13.72 10.36 -3.86
N TYR A 8 13.37 9.48 -2.94
CA TYR A 8 13.99 8.14 -2.79
C TYR A 8 13.61 7.14 -3.90
N TYR A 9 12.59 7.46 -4.72
CA TYR A 9 12.09 6.56 -5.76
C TYR A 9 13.17 6.04 -6.71
N LYS A 10 14.12 6.91 -7.08
CA LYS A 10 15.25 6.59 -7.97
C LYS A 10 16.28 5.63 -7.36
N ASP A 11 16.33 5.54 -6.03
CA ASP A 11 17.30 4.73 -5.30
C ASP A 11 16.82 3.30 -5.08
N PHE A 12 15.52 3.04 -5.34
CA PHE A 12 14.96 1.70 -5.22
C PHE A 12 15.54 0.73 -6.24
N LYS A 13 16.02 -0.41 -5.73
CA LYS A 13 16.50 -1.53 -6.54
C LYS A 13 15.97 -2.85 -5.97
N CYS A 14 15.32 -3.64 -6.84
CA CYS A 14 14.91 -4.99 -6.47
C CYS A 14 16.14 -5.86 -6.23
N ILE A 15 16.16 -6.63 -5.13
CA ILE A 15 17.24 -7.56 -4.77
C ILE A 15 17.00 -8.97 -5.29
N ALA A 16 15.98 -9.17 -6.10
CA ALA A 16 15.68 -10.42 -6.82
C ALA A 16 15.68 -11.66 -5.92
N GLY A 17 16.53 -12.65 -6.20
CA GLY A 17 16.62 -13.92 -5.48
C GLY A 17 17.01 -13.79 -3.99
N ASP A 18 17.65 -12.70 -3.61
CA ASP A 18 18.05 -12.43 -2.21
C ASP A 18 16.89 -11.88 -1.35
N CYS A 19 15.70 -11.71 -1.95
CA CYS A 19 14.56 -11.14 -1.24
C CYS A 19 14.03 -12.10 -0.16
N PRO A 20 13.92 -11.66 1.12
CA PRO A 20 13.44 -12.51 2.21
C PRO A 20 11.95 -12.85 2.07
N ASP A 21 11.16 -12.02 1.38
CA ASP A 21 9.75 -12.25 1.12
C ASP A 21 9.41 -11.88 -0.34
N SER A 22 9.44 -12.91 -1.20
CA SER A 22 9.24 -12.72 -2.63
C SER A 22 7.85 -12.19 -2.96
N CYS A 23 7.79 -11.19 -3.85
CA CYS A 23 6.52 -10.73 -4.44
C CYS A 23 5.86 -11.76 -5.38
N CYS A 24 6.51 -12.89 -5.65
CA CYS A 24 5.97 -14.03 -6.38
C CYS A 24 5.35 -15.09 -5.45
N GLN A 25 4.93 -14.69 -4.25
CA GLN A 25 4.33 -15.58 -3.26
C GLN A 25 3.25 -14.86 -2.44
N GLY A 26 2.12 -15.55 -2.25
CA GLY A 26 1.05 -15.11 -1.38
C GLY A 26 -0.22 -14.70 -2.10
N TRP A 27 -0.15 -14.18 -3.32
CA TRP A 27 -1.29 -13.73 -4.13
C TRP A 27 -1.19 -14.17 -5.60
N GLU A 28 -2.32 -14.20 -6.25
CA GLU A 28 -2.44 -14.47 -7.68
C GLU A 28 -1.98 -13.26 -8.50
N VAL A 29 -1.50 -13.51 -9.70
CA VAL A 29 -1.02 -12.50 -10.63
C VAL A 29 -1.97 -12.40 -11.81
N ASP A 30 -2.56 -11.22 -12.02
CA ASP A 30 -3.37 -10.93 -13.20
C ASP A 30 -2.51 -10.89 -14.45
N ALA A 31 -2.95 -11.60 -15.48
CA ALA A 31 -2.35 -11.57 -16.80
C ALA A 31 -3.11 -10.57 -17.68
N ASP A 32 -2.55 -9.37 -17.86
CA ASP A 32 -3.15 -8.30 -18.64
C ASP A 32 -3.24 -8.64 -20.15
N ASP A 33 -4.20 -8.04 -20.85
CA ASP A 33 -4.49 -8.33 -22.26
C ASP A 33 -3.27 -8.17 -23.16
N LYS A 34 -2.44 -7.15 -22.92
CA LYS A 34 -1.22 -6.91 -23.70
C LYS A 34 -0.22 -8.04 -23.53
N SER A 35 -0.06 -8.53 -22.32
CA SER A 35 0.79 -9.70 -22.01
C SER A 35 0.24 -10.97 -22.67
N LEU A 36 -1.08 -11.18 -22.60
CA LEU A 36 -1.75 -12.32 -23.23
C LEU A 36 -1.62 -12.30 -24.76
N GLU A 37 -1.75 -11.14 -25.41
CA GLU A 37 -1.53 -11.01 -26.85
C GLU A 37 -0.08 -11.40 -27.23
N PHE A 38 0.90 -10.93 -26.47
CA PHE A 38 2.28 -11.31 -26.68
C PHE A 38 2.47 -12.82 -26.51
N TYR A 39 1.89 -13.46 -25.49
CA TYR A 39 2.03 -14.90 -25.27
C TYR A 39 1.46 -15.75 -26.40
N LYS A 40 0.45 -15.25 -27.12
CA LYS A 40 -0.06 -15.92 -28.34
C LYS A 40 0.95 -15.96 -29.48
N THR A 41 1.90 -15.04 -29.52
CA THR A 41 2.94 -14.96 -30.56
C THR A 41 4.13 -15.87 -30.28
N LEU A 42 4.26 -16.42 -29.08
CA LEU A 42 5.36 -17.30 -28.69
C LEU A 42 5.27 -18.65 -29.44
N ASN A 43 6.45 -19.20 -29.79
CA ASN A 43 6.52 -20.53 -30.38
C ASN A 43 5.93 -21.56 -29.40
N PRO A 44 4.92 -22.37 -29.81
CA PRO A 44 4.28 -23.37 -28.98
C PRO A 44 5.22 -24.46 -28.40
N SER A 45 6.40 -24.65 -29.02
CA SER A 45 7.38 -25.62 -28.53
C SER A 45 8.25 -25.10 -27.38
N LEU A 46 8.19 -23.80 -27.07
CA LEU A 46 8.94 -23.25 -25.96
C LEU A 46 8.34 -23.74 -24.63
N GLU A 47 9.19 -24.19 -23.73
CA GLU A 47 8.79 -24.66 -22.40
C GLU A 47 7.98 -23.62 -21.64
N ILE A 48 8.43 -22.35 -21.67
CA ILE A 48 7.74 -21.25 -21.01
C ILE A 48 6.31 -21.03 -21.55
N LYS A 49 6.13 -21.18 -22.90
CA LYS A 49 4.80 -21.07 -23.51
C LYS A 49 3.87 -22.18 -23.04
N GLN A 50 4.36 -23.43 -23.04
CA GLN A 50 3.59 -24.57 -22.56
C GLN A 50 3.24 -24.45 -21.08
N ARG A 51 4.13 -23.87 -20.27
CA ARG A 51 3.88 -23.58 -18.85
C ARG A 51 2.84 -22.50 -18.68
N ILE A 52 2.91 -21.41 -19.45
CA ILE A 52 1.88 -20.33 -19.46
C ILE A 52 0.51 -20.94 -19.77
N ASP A 53 0.39 -21.72 -20.87
CA ASP A 53 -0.89 -22.31 -21.30
C ASP A 53 -1.49 -23.27 -20.25
N ARG A 54 -0.65 -23.89 -19.44
CA ARG A 54 -1.08 -24.84 -18.41
C ARG A 54 -1.63 -24.15 -17.15
N VAL A 55 -1.08 -22.98 -16.80
CA VAL A 55 -1.38 -22.28 -15.52
C VAL A 55 -2.27 -21.05 -15.69
N LEU A 56 -2.54 -20.65 -16.93
CA LEU A 56 -3.45 -19.56 -17.23
C LEU A 56 -4.89 -20.04 -17.00
N ASP A 57 -5.63 -19.35 -16.17
CA ASP A 57 -7.02 -19.66 -15.81
C ASP A 57 -7.80 -18.37 -15.60
N LYS A 58 -9.04 -18.47 -15.17
CA LYS A 58 -9.93 -17.39 -14.81
C LYS A 58 -10.22 -17.41 -13.31
N ASP A 59 -10.23 -16.22 -12.69
CA ASP A 59 -10.76 -16.06 -11.35
C ASP A 59 -12.30 -16.02 -11.34
N GLU A 60 -12.89 -15.86 -10.17
CA GLU A 60 -14.35 -15.76 -9.98
C GLU A 60 -14.98 -14.51 -10.64
N PHE A 61 -14.17 -13.52 -11.02
CA PHE A 61 -14.57 -12.27 -11.69
C PHE A 61 -14.27 -12.28 -13.19
N ASP A 62 -13.89 -13.44 -13.77
CA ASP A 62 -13.51 -13.61 -15.20
C ASP A 62 -12.18 -12.90 -15.59
N ASN A 63 -11.34 -12.51 -14.63
CA ASN A 63 -10.00 -12.01 -14.92
C ASN A 63 -9.06 -13.16 -15.25
N ASN A 64 -8.11 -12.92 -16.17
CA ASN A 64 -7.07 -13.89 -16.47
C ASN A 64 -6.01 -13.88 -15.37
N ILE A 65 -5.76 -15.02 -14.75
CA ILE A 65 -4.79 -15.18 -13.66
C ILE A 65 -3.85 -16.37 -13.93
N PHE A 66 -2.72 -16.38 -13.24
CA PHE A 66 -1.89 -17.57 -13.14
C PHE A 66 -2.21 -18.34 -11.86
N THR A 67 -2.72 -19.57 -12.03
CA THR A 67 -3.01 -20.47 -10.90
C THR A 67 -1.74 -20.73 -10.08
N LEU A 68 -1.82 -20.48 -8.78
CA LEU A 68 -0.70 -20.64 -7.89
C LEU A 68 -0.28 -22.12 -7.70
N ALA A 69 1.00 -22.34 -7.61
CA ALA A 69 1.58 -23.60 -7.15
C ALA A 69 1.36 -23.81 -5.65
N PRO A 70 1.63 -25.00 -5.08
CA PRO A 70 1.54 -25.24 -3.65
C PRO A 70 2.27 -24.18 -2.81
N LYS A 71 1.76 -23.88 -1.62
CA LYS A 71 2.22 -22.81 -0.72
C LYS A 71 2.04 -21.40 -1.30
N LYS A 72 1.04 -21.21 -2.13
CA LYS A 72 0.73 -19.93 -2.80
C LYS A 72 1.93 -19.34 -3.57
N ARG A 73 2.79 -20.18 -4.17
CA ARG A 73 3.92 -19.73 -5.00
C ARG A 73 3.45 -19.45 -6.44
N CYS A 74 3.98 -18.39 -7.03
CA CYS A 74 3.83 -18.16 -8.46
C CYS A 74 4.41 -19.37 -9.23
N PRO A 75 3.69 -19.88 -10.26
CA PRO A 75 4.17 -21.05 -11.03
C PRO A 75 5.47 -20.79 -11.82
N PHE A 76 5.91 -19.53 -11.93
CA PHE A 76 7.15 -19.15 -12.63
C PHE A 76 8.30 -18.82 -11.67
N LEU A 77 8.11 -18.91 -10.37
CA LEU A 77 9.17 -18.74 -9.38
C LEU A 77 9.97 -20.03 -9.24
N ASN A 78 11.25 -20.00 -9.61
CA ASN A 78 12.14 -21.17 -9.53
C ASN A 78 12.75 -21.35 -8.12
N ASP A 79 13.60 -22.36 -7.98
CA ASP A 79 14.23 -22.71 -6.69
C ASP A 79 15.30 -21.69 -6.25
N GLU A 80 15.77 -20.83 -7.16
CA GLU A 80 16.69 -19.72 -6.87
C GLU A 80 15.92 -18.41 -6.55
N ASN A 81 14.60 -18.49 -6.34
CA ASN A 81 13.70 -17.35 -6.18
C ASN A 81 13.76 -16.33 -7.33
N LEU A 82 14.06 -16.78 -8.53
CA LEU A 82 14.04 -15.99 -9.76
C LEU A 82 12.83 -16.34 -10.62
N CYS A 83 12.40 -15.41 -11.47
CA CYS A 83 11.27 -15.61 -12.36
C CYS A 83 11.70 -16.23 -13.68
N ASP A 84 11.31 -17.49 -13.95
CA ASP A 84 11.59 -18.19 -15.21
C ASP A 84 10.98 -17.47 -16.41
N MET A 85 9.83 -16.83 -16.26
CA MET A 85 9.23 -16.03 -17.33
C MET A 85 10.12 -14.84 -17.69
N HIS A 86 10.60 -14.10 -16.66
CA HIS A 86 11.54 -12.99 -16.87
C HIS A 86 12.83 -13.46 -17.57
N ILE A 87 13.36 -14.60 -17.17
CA ILE A 87 14.58 -15.20 -17.77
C ILE A 87 14.34 -15.61 -19.22
N ALA A 88 13.19 -16.21 -19.53
CA ALA A 88 12.94 -16.81 -20.83
C ALA A 88 12.49 -15.81 -21.91
N ILE A 89 11.71 -14.79 -21.54
CA ILE A 89 11.07 -13.87 -22.51
C ILE A 89 11.32 -12.38 -22.22
N GLY A 90 12.09 -12.04 -21.18
CA GLY A 90 12.37 -10.67 -20.77
C GLY A 90 11.32 -10.09 -19.81
N GLY A 91 11.77 -9.19 -18.95
CA GLY A 91 10.91 -8.57 -17.94
C GLY A 91 9.79 -7.72 -18.52
N GLU A 92 10.02 -7.12 -19.69
CA GLU A 92 9.05 -6.31 -20.42
C GLU A 92 7.83 -7.09 -20.93
N HIS A 93 7.93 -8.41 -20.97
CA HIS A 93 6.85 -9.31 -21.39
C HIS A 93 6.16 -10.04 -20.25
N THR A 94 6.60 -9.82 -19.02
CA THR A 94 5.87 -10.32 -17.84
C THR A 94 4.56 -9.52 -17.63
N PRO A 95 3.57 -10.00 -16.87
CA PRO A 95 2.35 -9.27 -16.60
C PRO A 95 2.60 -7.84 -16.07
N PHE A 96 1.67 -6.93 -16.34
CA PHE A 96 1.78 -5.52 -15.92
C PHE A 96 2.06 -5.40 -14.41
N THR A 97 1.34 -6.15 -13.59
CA THR A 97 1.54 -6.21 -12.13
C THR A 97 2.98 -6.60 -11.78
N CYS A 98 3.55 -7.61 -12.44
CA CYS A 98 4.94 -8.02 -12.21
C CYS A 98 5.97 -6.95 -12.61
N ARG A 99 5.72 -6.23 -13.72
CA ARG A 99 6.61 -5.17 -14.21
C ARG A 99 6.59 -3.93 -13.32
N THR A 100 5.44 -3.63 -12.73
CA THR A 100 5.23 -2.40 -11.95
C THR A 100 5.52 -2.59 -10.48
N PHE A 101 5.24 -3.77 -9.90
CA PHE A 101 5.49 -4.02 -8.49
C PHE A 101 6.94 -3.67 -8.08
N PRO A 102 7.16 -3.00 -6.96
CA PRO A 102 6.20 -2.58 -5.94
C PRO A 102 5.67 -1.15 -6.13
N ARG A 103 5.63 -0.66 -7.35
CA ARG A 103 5.17 0.71 -7.64
C ARG A 103 3.66 0.78 -7.62
N PHE A 104 3.12 1.81 -6.95
CA PHE A 104 1.73 2.21 -7.09
C PHE A 104 1.64 3.48 -7.93
N ILE A 105 0.53 3.65 -8.65
CA ILE A 105 0.28 4.76 -9.55
C ILE A 105 -1.13 5.27 -9.27
N HIS A 106 -1.26 6.56 -8.97
CA HIS A 106 -2.54 7.23 -8.79
C HIS A 106 -2.65 8.39 -9.79
N ASP A 107 -3.71 8.40 -10.58
CA ASP A 107 -3.96 9.44 -11.59
C ASP A 107 -5.05 10.39 -11.10
N PHE A 108 -4.73 11.68 -11.05
CA PHE A 108 -5.62 12.78 -10.69
C PHE A 108 -5.67 13.80 -11.83
N GLY A 109 -6.40 13.48 -12.91
CA GLY A 109 -6.47 14.32 -14.10
C GLY A 109 -5.09 14.56 -14.73
N GLY A 110 -4.61 15.80 -14.69
CA GLY A 110 -3.31 16.20 -15.26
C GLY A 110 -2.09 15.82 -14.40
N THR A 111 -2.29 15.18 -13.24
CA THR A 111 -1.22 14.79 -12.31
C THR A 111 -1.24 13.28 -12.09
N ARG A 112 -0.08 12.66 -12.19
CA ARG A 112 0.16 11.26 -11.81
C ARG A 112 1.09 11.22 -10.61
N GLU A 113 0.69 10.54 -9.56
CA GLU A 113 1.52 10.26 -8.41
C GLU A 113 2.02 8.82 -8.44
N ILE A 114 3.32 8.65 -8.24
CA ILE A 114 3.97 7.33 -8.27
C ILE A 114 4.73 7.15 -6.96
N GLY A 115 4.56 6.02 -6.31
CA GLY A 115 5.31 5.66 -5.11
C GLY A 115 5.77 4.22 -5.13
N ILE A 116 6.39 3.78 -4.04
CA ILE A 116 6.85 2.40 -3.85
C ILE A 116 6.17 1.86 -2.61
N SER A 117 5.46 0.73 -2.76
CA SER A 117 4.66 0.13 -1.69
C SER A 117 5.52 -0.53 -0.61
N PHE A 118 5.12 -0.37 0.63
CA PHE A 118 5.71 -1.07 1.78
C PHE A 118 5.52 -2.59 1.74
N SER A 119 4.63 -3.11 0.91
CA SER A 119 4.52 -4.54 0.65
C SER A 119 5.77 -5.15 -0.01
N CYS A 120 6.76 -4.33 -0.36
CA CYS A 120 8.10 -4.75 -0.69
C CYS A 120 9.02 -4.52 0.52
N PRO A 121 9.71 -5.56 1.04
CA PRO A 121 10.56 -5.41 2.23
C PRO A 121 11.71 -4.42 2.02
N VAL A 122 12.24 -4.33 0.80
CA VAL A 122 13.28 -3.33 0.47
C VAL A 122 12.73 -1.91 0.55
N ALA A 123 11.51 -1.67 0.08
CA ALA A 123 10.88 -0.35 0.16
C ALA A 123 10.56 0.03 1.62
N ALA A 124 10.08 -0.91 2.42
CA ALA A 124 9.83 -0.69 3.84
C ALA A 124 11.13 -0.38 4.60
N ASP A 125 12.22 -1.10 4.30
CA ASP A 125 13.53 -0.85 4.90
C ASP A 125 14.11 0.51 4.50
N MET A 126 14.01 0.90 3.23
CA MET A 126 14.43 2.22 2.75
C MET A 126 13.73 3.35 3.51
N MET A 127 12.40 3.24 3.71
CA MET A 127 11.62 4.26 4.42
C MET A 127 11.89 4.26 5.93
N ASN A 128 12.06 3.09 6.52
CA ASN A 128 12.39 2.96 7.94
C ASN A 128 13.75 3.60 8.29
N ASN A 129 14.71 3.49 7.38
CA ASN A 129 16.07 4.02 7.56
C ASN A 129 16.25 5.44 6.99
N MET A 130 15.24 6.01 6.31
CA MET A 130 15.33 7.34 5.72
C MET A 130 15.44 8.40 6.81
N GLN A 131 16.42 9.30 6.64
CA GLN A 131 16.62 10.44 7.54
C GLN A 131 15.89 11.67 7.02
N GLY A 132 15.31 12.43 7.94
CA GLY A 132 14.54 13.64 7.63
C GLY A 132 13.14 13.35 7.08
N HIS A 133 12.49 14.39 6.60
CA HIS A 133 11.11 14.35 6.13
C HIS A 133 10.99 13.78 4.72
N LEU A 134 9.88 13.12 4.42
CA LEU A 134 9.54 12.68 3.08
C LEU A 134 9.48 13.87 2.11
N GLN A 135 10.30 13.82 1.06
CA GLN A 135 10.41 14.85 0.04
C GLN A 135 9.91 14.34 -1.30
N PHE A 136 9.40 15.25 -2.13
CA PHE A 136 8.86 14.92 -3.44
C PHE A 136 9.56 15.72 -4.54
N GLU A 137 9.69 15.11 -5.71
CA GLU A 137 10.12 15.76 -6.94
C GLU A 137 9.00 15.66 -7.98
N SER A 138 8.97 16.63 -8.90
CA SER A 138 8.01 16.63 -10.00
C SER A 138 8.72 16.78 -11.33
N GLU A 139 8.22 16.08 -12.34
CA GLU A 139 8.70 16.18 -13.72
C GLU A 139 7.51 16.28 -14.67
N TYR A 140 7.71 16.93 -15.82
CA TYR A 140 6.71 16.98 -16.87
C TYR A 140 6.98 15.85 -17.87
N MET A 141 5.94 15.09 -18.21
CA MET A 141 5.97 14.09 -19.28
C MET A 141 4.97 14.46 -20.37
N ASP A 142 5.37 14.26 -21.62
CA ASP A 142 4.51 14.49 -22.79
C ASP A 142 3.57 13.28 -22.99
N GLU A 143 2.77 13.02 -21.98
CA GLU A 143 1.70 12.02 -21.99
C GLU A 143 0.36 12.73 -21.83
N LEU A 144 -0.68 12.16 -22.45
CA LEU A 144 -2.04 12.65 -22.27
C LEU A 144 -2.49 12.42 -20.83
N PRO A 145 -3.21 13.38 -20.22
CA PRO A 145 -3.77 13.19 -18.90
C PRO A 145 -4.79 12.05 -18.92
N THR A 146 -4.87 11.33 -17.82
CA THR A 146 -5.92 10.32 -17.61
C THR A 146 -7.26 11.04 -17.48
N LEU A 147 -8.23 10.63 -18.30
CA LEU A 147 -9.59 11.15 -18.22
C LEU A 147 -10.32 10.44 -17.07
N ASN A 148 -10.29 11.04 -15.89
CA ASN A 148 -11.14 10.66 -14.76
C ASN A 148 -12.05 11.85 -14.41
N ASP A 149 -13.28 11.55 -14.02
CA ASP A 149 -14.27 12.55 -13.63
C ASP A 149 -13.97 12.99 -12.18
N ILE A 150 -13.09 13.99 -12.07
CA ILE A 150 -12.64 14.54 -10.78
C ILE A 150 -13.18 15.96 -10.63
N ASP A 151 -13.86 16.23 -9.51
CA ASP A 151 -14.22 17.60 -9.15
C ASP A 151 -12.97 18.42 -8.83
N ALA A 152 -12.66 19.39 -9.70
CA ALA A 152 -11.45 20.19 -9.59
C ALA A 152 -11.37 21.02 -8.29
N ALA A 153 -12.51 21.49 -7.77
CA ALA A 153 -12.54 22.29 -6.54
C ALA A 153 -12.19 21.41 -5.32
N THR A 154 -12.80 20.24 -5.23
CA THR A 154 -12.51 19.24 -4.18
C THR A 154 -11.06 18.76 -4.28
N TYR A 155 -10.55 18.50 -5.49
CA TYR A 155 -9.15 18.13 -5.69
C TYR A 155 -8.18 19.18 -5.16
N ILE A 156 -8.38 20.45 -5.49
CA ILE A 156 -7.54 21.56 -5.00
C ILE A 156 -7.63 21.66 -3.46
N LYS A 157 -8.85 21.55 -2.89
CA LYS A 157 -9.06 21.57 -1.44
C LYS A 157 -8.28 20.44 -0.77
N LEU A 158 -8.43 19.19 -1.23
CA LEU A 158 -7.74 18.03 -0.69
C LEU A 158 -6.22 18.11 -0.86
N LYS A 159 -5.74 18.60 -2.00
CA LYS A 159 -4.30 18.79 -2.25
C LYS A 159 -3.68 19.78 -1.26
N ASN A 160 -4.35 20.91 -1.00
CA ASN A 160 -3.90 21.90 -0.02
C ASN A 160 -3.95 21.32 1.41
N ALA A 161 -5.02 20.61 1.73
CA ALA A 161 -5.17 19.95 3.03
C ALA A 161 -4.10 18.87 3.25
N ARG A 162 -3.73 18.10 2.21
CA ARG A 162 -2.62 17.14 2.29
C ARG A 162 -1.27 17.83 2.56
N GLN A 163 -1.04 19.01 1.97
CA GLN A 163 0.16 19.78 2.30
C GLN A 163 0.18 20.16 3.79
N THR A 164 -0.96 20.63 4.34
CA THR A 164 -1.07 20.89 5.78
C THR A 164 -0.80 19.64 6.61
N ALA A 165 -1.26 18.46 6.19
CA ALA A 165 -0.97 17.20 6.85
C ALA A 165 0.55 16.89 6.87
N PHE A 166 1.27 17.13 5.78
CA PHE A 166 2.73 17.00 5.75
C PHE A 166 3.43 18.02 6.64
N ASP A 167 2.95 19.28 6.67
CA ASP A 167 3.52 20.33 7.52
C ASP A 167 3.34 20.01 9.02
N ILE A 168 2.20 19.43 9.41
CA ILE A 168 1.98 18.90 10.77
C ILE A 168 2.98 17.79 11.10
N LEU A 169 3.16 16.81 10.19
CA LEU A 169 4.09 15.71 10.39
C LEU A 169 5.55 16.17 10.44
N ALA A 170 5.92 17.23 9.72
CA ALA A 170 7.27 17.77 9.69
C ALA A 170 7.59 18.76 10.82
N SER A 171 6.64 19.04 11.73
CA SER A 171 6.86 19.95 12.84
C SER A 171 7.83 19.39 13.89
N ASP A 172 8.45 20.27 14.71
CA ASP A 172 9.43 19.87 15.74
C ASP A 172 8.80 19.23 17.01
N LYS A 173 7.48 19.01 17.02
CA LYS A 173 6.77 18.40 18.16
C LYS A 173 7.10 16.91 18.26
N HIS A 174 6.82 16.32 19.43
CA HIS A 174 6.88 14.86 19.56
C HIS A 174 5.89 14.18 18.60
N ILE A 175 6.26 13.02 18.05
CA ILE A 175 5.44 12.34 17.03
C ILE A 175 4.00 12.11 17.51
N THR A 176 3.76 11.79 18.78
CA THR A 176 2.42 11.60 19.33
C THR A 176 1.57 12.86 19.25
N GLU A 177 2.15 14.04 19.52
CA GLU A 177 1.46 15.32 19.39
C GLU A 177 1.13 15.62 17.93
N ARG A 178 2.08 15.37 17.02
CA ARG A 178 1.87 15.51 15.56
C ARG A 178 0.74 14.62 15.06
N LEU A 179 0.68 13.36 15.49
CA LEU A 179 -0.37 12.42 15.12
C LEU A 179 -1.74 12.82 15.71
N GLN A 180 -1.77 13.36 16.92
CA GLN A 180 -3.01 13.88 17.50
C GLN A 180 -3.52 15.11 16.73
N GLU A 181 -2.64 16.05 16.39
CA GLU A 181 -3.00 17.22 15.57
C GLU A 181 -3.48 16.82 14.19
N LEU A 182 -2.77 15.88 13.53
CA LEU A 182 -3.15 15.35 12.24
C LEU A 182 -4.54 14.73 12.26
N LEU A 183 -4.85 13.95 13.30
CA LEU A 183 -6.15 13.30 13.45
C LEU A 183 -7.28 14.30 13.72
N LEU A 184 -7.04 15.33 14.54
CA LEU A 184 -8.00 16.41 14.80
C LEU A 184 -8.23 17.26 13.56
N PHE A 185 -7.16 17.63 12.84
CA PHE A 185 -7.25 18.33 11.56
C PHE A 185 -8.09 17.54 10.54
N ALA A 186 -7.88 16.23 10.44
CA ALA A 186 -8.67 15.41 9.54
C ALA A 186 -10.15 15.30 9.96
N LYS A 187 -10.42 15.29 11.26
CA LYS A 187 -11.80 15.32 11.77
C LYS A 187 -12.51 16.62 11.37
N ASP A 188 -11.87 17.77 11.60
CA ASP A 188 -12.44 19.07 11.24
C ASP A 188 -12.67 19.18 9.72
N LEU A 189 -11.70 18.72 8.92
CA LEU A 189 -11.84 18.67 7.46
C LEU A 189 -12.97 17.74 7.01
N GLN A 190 -13.17 16.60 7.70
CA GLN A 190 -14.26 15.67 7.42
C GLN A 190 -15.63 16.32 7.66
N GLU A 191 -15.80 17.10 8.75
CA GLU A 191 -17.03 17.83 9.02
C GLU A 191 -17.37 18.83 7.90
N GLU A 192 -16.35 19.42 7.25
CA GLU A 192 -16.53 20.30 6.08
C GLU A 192 -16.87 19.55 4.78
N LEU A 193 -16.43 18.28 4.62
CA LEU A 193 -16.69 17.46 3.43
C LEU A 193 -18.02 16.71 3.51
N GLY A 194 -18.57 16.55 4.70
CA GLY A 194 -19.81 15.85 5.01
C GLY A 194 -19.63 14.81 6.11
N ASP A 195 -20.74 14.45 6.75
CA ASP A 195 -20.72 13.46 7.83
C ASP A 195 -20.35 12.07 7.33
N CYS A 196 -19.45 11.42 8.05
CA CYS A 196 -19.27 9.96 7.93
C CYS A 196 -20.10 9.29 9.03
N GLU A 197 -21.04 8.42 8.65
CA GLU A 197 -21.74 7.57 9.61
C GLU A 197 -20.73 6.65 10.31
N GLU A 198 -20.59 6.82 11.64
CA GLU A 198 -19.78 5.94 12.46
C GLU A 198 -20.69 4.92 13.18
N ALA A 199 -20.71 3.69 12.71
CA ALA A 199 -21.22 2.57 13.49
C ALA A 199 -20.32 2.34 14.73
N ASN A 200 -20.75 1.49 15.65
CA ASN A 200 -20.02 1.20 16.88
C ASN A 200 -19.87 -0.31 17.07
N VAL A 201 -18.96 -0.90 16.28
CA VAL A 201 -18.68 -2.34 16.34
C VAL A 201 -17.68 -2.60 17.46
N PRO A 202 -18.05 -3.37 18.52
CA PRO A 202 -17.16 -3.71 19.60
C PRO A 202 -16.15 -4.77 19.12
N ILE A 203 -14.96 -4.33 18.80
CA ILE A 203 -13.83 -5.18 18.39
C ILE A 203 -12.57 -4.64 19.05
N SER A 204 -11.65 -5.53 19.49
CA SER A 204 -10.37 -5.13 20.04
C SER A 204 -9.43 -4.60 18.95
N PHE A 205 -8.45 -3.76 19.33
CA PHE A 205 -7.44 -3.29 18.40
C PHE A 205 -6.69 -4.46 17.73
N GLN A 206 -6.31 -5.46 18.50
CA GLN A 206 -5.64 -6.67 18.01
C GLN A 206 -6.50 -7.43 16.97
N ASP A 207 -7.81 -7.61 17.24
CA ASP A 207 -8.70 -8.35 16.35
C ASP A 207 -9.01 -7.62 15.03
N VAL A 208 -8.82 -6.31 14.98
CA VAL A 208 -8.89 -5.57 13.72
C VAL A 208 -7.93 -6.14 12.69
N PHE A 209 -6.73 -6.58 13.13
CA PHE A 209 -5.64 -7.05 12.28
C PHE A 209 -5.57 -8.57 12.12
N ARG A 210 -6.52 -9.31 12.69
CA ARG A 210 -6.73 -10.73 12.37
C ARG A 210 -7.46 -10.83 11.02
N ASN A 211 -6.67 -10.83 9.95
CA ASN A 211 -7.22 -10.84 8.59
C ASN A 211 -7.88 -12.18 8.25
N PRO A 212 -9.03 -12.17 7.56
CA PRO A 212 -9.67 -13.39 7.10
C PRO A 212 -8.87 -14.11 6.00
N GLU A 213 -8.18 -13.35 5.13
CA GLU A 213 -7.23 -13.89 4.16
C GLU A 213 -5.81 -13.69 4.67
N LEU A 214 -5.20 -14.78 5.13
CA LEU A 214 -3.82 -14.76 5.57
C LEU A 214 -2.89 -14.97 4.36
N ILE A 215 -2.06 -13.97 4.07
CA ILE A 215 -1.05 -14.02 3.00
C ILE A 215 0.27 -14.59 3.53
N ASN A 216 0.73 -14.08 4.67
CA ASN A 216 1.94 -14.54 5.34
C ASN A 216 1.62 -14.98 6.79
N PRO A 217 1.86 -16.25 7.17
CA PRO A 217 1.57 -16.74 8.52
C PRO A 217 2.27 -15.99 9.67
N GLU A 218 3.44 -15.40 9.42
CA GLU A 218 4.19 -14.63 10.41
C GLU A 218 3.42 -13.38 10.88
N TRP A 219 2.55 -12.82 10.04
CA TRP A 219 1.68 -11.73 10.43
C TRP A 219 0.78 -12.09 11.62
N LEU A 220 0.21 -13.28 11.61
CA LEU A 220 -0.64 -13.73 12.70
C LEU A 220 0.12 -13.88 14.02
N GLU A 221 1.38 -14.36 13.96
CA GLU A 221 2.25 -14.43 15.13
C GLU A 221 2.55 -13.04 15.68
N MET A 222 2.79 -12.05 14.81
CA MET A 222 2.99 -10.65 15.23
C MET A 222 1.73 -10.09 15.90
N VAL A 223 0.56 -10.33 15.33
CA VAL A 223 -0.72 -9.90 15.91
C VAL A 223 -0.93 -10.56 17.29
N ASP A 224 -0.64 -11.85 17.43
CA ASP A 224 -0.80 -12.58 18.69
C ASP A 224 0.15 -12.09 19.80
N ASN A 225 1.35 -11.64 19.41
CA ASN A 225 2.38 -11.14 20.32
C ASN A 225 2.34 -9.61 20.50
N MET A 226 1.28 -8.93 20.08
CA MET A 226 1.12 -7.49 20.20
C MET A 226 1.40 -6.98 21.63
N GLN A 227 2.17 -5.91 21.73
CA GLN A 227 2.50 -5.26 23.01
C GLN A 227 2.23 -3.76 22.93
N ILE A 228 1.41 -3.24 23.83
CA ILE A 228 1.19 -1.80 23.94
C ILE A 228 2.44 -1.15 24.54
N LYS A 229 3.06 -0.24 23.78
CA LYS A 229 4.30 0.47 24.16
C LYS A 229 4.13 1.98 23.88
N PRO A 230 4.91 2.84 24.54
CA PRO A 230 5.03 4.25 24.15
C PRO A 230 5.56 4.37 22.71
N ILE A 231 5.06 5.35 21.98
CA ILE A 231 5.49 5.60 20.61
C ILE A 231 6.81 6.37 20.62
N SER A 232 7.83 5.81 19.98
CA SER A 232 9.16 6.42 19.89
C SER A 232 9.15 7.59 18.89
N ASN A 233 9.77 8.71 19.24
CA ASN A 233 9.91 9.88 18.38
C ASN A 233 11.03 9.68 17.35
N THR A 234 10.75 8.92 16.29
CA THR A 234 11.71 8.54 15.25
C THR A 234 11.30 9.05 13.89
N ASN A 235 12.27 9.21 12.99
CA ASN A 235 11.99 9.49 11.58
C ASN A 235 11.19 8.35 10.93
N ALA A 236 11.41 7.10 11.35
CA ALA A 236 10.67 5.95 10.85
C ALA A 236 9.15 6.11 11.07
N ASN A 237 8.73 6.47 12.29
CA ASN A 237 7.32 6.67 12.60
C ASN A 237 6.71 7.87 11.85
N GLU A 238 7.46 8.95 11.66
CA GLU A 238 7.03 10.05 10.81
C GLU A 238 6.87 9.63 9.36
N ASN A 239 7.88 8.94 8.81
CA ASN A 239 7.90 8.49 7.42
C ASN A 239 6.80 7.47 7.12
N ILE A 240 6.46 6.59 8.07
CA ILE A 240 5.31 5.69 7.97
C ILE A 240 4.01 6.50 7.82
N ALA A 241 3.78 7.47 8.70
CA ALA A 241 2.58 8.31 8.61
C ALA A 241 2.56 9.10 7.29
N ALA A 242 3.67 9.71 6.90
CA ALA A 242 3.79 10.49 5.66
C ALA A 242 3.56 9.63 4.40
N TYR A 243 4.04 8.38 4.39
CA TYR A 243 3.79 7.44 3.30
C TYR A 243 2.29 7.16 3.11
N PHE A 244 1.55 6.85 4.20
CA PHE A 244 0.11 6.60 4.10
C PHE A 244 -0.68 7.86 3.72
N ILE A 245 -0.26 9.04 4.19
CA ILE A 245 -0.81 10.33 3.72
C ILE A 245 -0.53 10.51 2.22
N TYR A 246 0.67 10.23 1.74
CA TYR A 246 0.98 10.33 0.31
C TYR A 246 0.14 9.38 -0.51
N LYS A 247 0.05 8.13 -0.10
CA LYS A 247 -0.60 7.08 -0.88
C LYS A 247 -2.11 7.19 -0.91
N TYR A 248 -2.76 7.55 0.20
CA TYR A 248 -4.21 7.41 0.34
C TYR A 248 -4.99 8.71 0.52
N PHE A 249 -4.37 9.79 0.98
CA PHE A 249 -5.12 10.99 1.34
C PHE A 249 -5.97 11.54 0.19
N LEU A 250 -5.42 11.60 -1.02
CA LEU A 250 -6.14 12.14 -2.19
C LEU A 250 -7.22 11.19 -2.72
N ASP A 251 -7.23 9.91 -2.33
CA ASP A 251 -8.33 9.01 -2.69
C ASP A 251 -9.68 9.48 -2.11
N ALA A 252 -9.64 10.36 -1.10
CA ALA A 252 -10.82 11.06 -0.59
C ALA A 252 -11.58 11.87 -1.66
N ILE A 253 -10.98 12.14 -2.83
CA ILE A 253 -11.69 12.74 -3.97
C ILE A 253 -12.82 11.85 -4.48
N PHE A 254 -12.71 10.53 -4.33
CA PHE A 254 -13.67 9.57 -4.85
C PHE A 254 -14.77 9.19 -3.85
N ASP A 255 -14.51 9.30 -2.53
CA ASP A 255 -15.43 8.84 -1.48
C ASP A 255 -15.71 9.88 -0.39
N LEU A 256 -15.08 11.05 -0.46
CA LEU A 256 -15.15 12.15 0.52
C LEU A 256 -14.80 11.74 1.96
N ASP A 257 -14.09 10.63 2.16
CA ASP A 257 -13.72 10.07 3.45
C ASP A 257 -12.24 10.32 3.76
N VAL A 258 -11.90 11.55 4.10
CA VAL A 258 -10.54 11.94 4.46
C VAL A 258 -10.12 11.43 5.85
N LEU A 259 -11.08 11.32 6.77
CA LEU A 259 -10.79 10.91 8.15
C LEU A 259 -10.27 9.47 8.22
N SER A 260 -10.87 8.53 7.48
CA SER A 260 -10.38 7.14 7.43
C SER A 260 -8.98 7.05 6.81
N LYS A 261 -8.65 7.87 5.79
CA LYS A 261 -7.31 7.90 5.20
C LYS A 261 -6.25 8.35 6.22
N VAL A 262 -6.57 9.36 7.01
CA VAL A 262 -5.68 9.83 8.08
C VAL A 262 -5.63 8.86 9.26
N LYS A 263 -6.76 8.26 9.65
CA LYS A 263 -6.76 7.16 10.64
C LYS A 263 -5.82 6.03 10.20
N MET A 264 -5.81 5.65 8.91
CA MET A 264 -4.90 4.63 8.37
C MET A 264 -3.43 5.01 8.61
N ALA A 265 -3.06 6.27 8.38
CA ALA A 265 -1.69 6.75 8.62
C ALA A 265 -1.30 6.68 10.11
N VAL A 266 -2.18 7.14 11.00
CA VAL A 266 -1.95 7.12 12.45
C VAL A 266 -1.90 5.68 12.97
N VAL A 267 -2.82 4.83 12.53
CA VAL A 267 -2.86 3.41 12.90
C VAL A 267 -1.62 2.67 12.39
N GLY A 268 -1.07 3.05 11.24
CA GLY A 268 0.19 2.52 10.73
C GLY A 268 1.35 2.70 11.70
N VAL A 269 1.44 3.85 12.36
CA VAL A 269 2.44 4.11 13.41
C VAL A 269 2.16 3.26 14.67
N LEU A 270 0.89 3.11 15.05
CA LEU A 270 0.51 2.24 16.18
C LEU A 270 0.86 0.77 15.90
N ILE A 271 0.61 0.27 14.68
CA ILE A 271 0.99 -1.08 14.26
C ILE A 271 2.51 -1.25 14.34
N ASN A 272 3.27 -0.33 13.73
CA ASN A 272 4.72 -0.39 13.80
C ASN A 272 5.19 -0.49 15.26
N THR A 273 4.66 0.37 16.13
CA THR A 273 5.05 0.41 17.54
C THR A 273 4.65 -0.85 18.29
N TYR A 274 3.42 -1.34 18.12
CA TYR A 274 2.86 -2.39 18.99
C TYR A 274 3.20 -3.81 18.54
N PHE A 275 3.52 -4.02 17.25
CA PHE A 275 3.72 -5.37 16.71
C PHE A 275 5.20 -5.71 16.51
N GLY A 276 6.11 -4.76 16.28
CA GLY A 276 7.53 -5.08 16.07
C GLY A 276 8.48 -3.90 16.20
N GLU A 277 8.08 -2.71 15.77
CA GLU A 277 8.91 -1.48 15.71
C GLU A 277 10.10 -1.59 14.73
N ASP A 278 9.83 -2.20 13.56
CA ASP A 278 10.81 -2.40 12.50
C ASP A 278 10.19 -2.35 11.10
N ALA A 279 11.04 -2.31 10.09
CA ALA A 279 10.62 -2.30 8.69
C ALA A 279 9.84 -3.56 8.30
N TRP A 280 10.13 -4.70 8.92
CA TRP A 280 9.47 -5.97 8.64
C TRP A 280 8.01 -5.96 9.07
N THR A 281 7.71 -5.36 10.21
CA THR A 281 6.33 -5.16 10.71
C THR A 281 5.49 -4.38 9.70
N VAL A 282 6.03 -3.26 9.22
CA VAL A 282 5.34 -2.40 8.25
C VAL A 282 5.17 -3.09 6.91
N HIS A 283 6.19 -3.85 6.49
CA HIS A 283 6.14 -4.66 5.28
C HIS A 283 5.02 -5.71 5.37
N LEU A 284 4.98 -6.52 6.41
CA LEU A 284 3.96 -7.56 6.56
C LEU A 284 2.55 -6.98 6.65
N TRP A 285 2.36 -5.89 7.41
CA TRP A 285 1.07 -5.23 7.48
C TRP A 285 0.60 -4.72 6.10
N SER A 286 1.48 -4.03 5.37
CA SER A 286 1.18 -3.55 4.02
C SER A 286 0.85 -4.72 3.09
N LYS A 287 1.62 -5.79 3.14
CA LYS A 287 1.39 -7.00 2.35
C LYS A 287 0.03 -7.63 2.64
N GLU A 288 -0.27 -7.87 3.92
CA GLU A 288 -1.53 -8.46 4.36
C GLU A 288 -2.75 -7.61 4.02
N THR A 289 -2.63 -6.29 4.08
CA THR A 289 -3.76 -5.38 3.91
C THR A 289 -3.93 -4.96 2.45
N GLU A 290 -2.85 -4.60 1.76
CA GLU A 290 -2.90 -3.98 0.44
C GLU A 290 -2.94 -4.99 -0.73
N HIS A 291 -2.61 -6.27 -0.50
CA HIS A 291 -2.61 -7.32 -1.53
C HIS A 291 -3.74 -8.34 -1.40
N SER A 292 -4.73 -8.03 -0.58
CA SER A 292 -6.02 -8.70 -0.55
C SER A 292 -7.10 -7.63 -0.59
N GLN A 293 -7.91 -7.62 -1.65
CA GLN A 293 -9.04 -6.70 -1.77
C GLN A 293 -10.03 -6.91 -0.61
N TYR A 294 -10.25 -8.17 -0.23
CA TYR A 294 -11.13 -8.51 0.89
C TYR A 294 -10.61 -7.95 2.23
N ASN A 295 -9.31 -8.08 2.51
CA ASN A 295 -8.70 -7.52 3.72
C ASN A 295 -8.75 -5.99 3.71
N MET A 296 -8.45 -5.36 2.57
CA MET A 296 -8.50 -3.91 2.43
C MET A 296 -9.90 -3.36 2.63
N ASP A 297 -10.93 -3.97 2.03
CA ASP A 297 -12.31 -3.52 2.17
C ASP A 297 -12.81 -3.69 3.60
N ARG A 298 -12.46 -4.82 4.24
CA ARG A 298 -12.74 -5.03 5.66
C ARG A 298 -12.06 -3.97 6.53
N TYR A 299 -10.79 -3.66 6.27
CA TYR A 299 -10.05 -2.67 7.04
C TYR A 299 -10.62 -1.26 6.86
N LYS A 300 -10.93 -0.84 5.63
CA LYS A 300 -11.61 0.43 5.35
C LYS A 300 -12.95 0.54 6.09
N LYS A 301 -13.72 -0.55 6.12
CA LYS A 301 -14.96 -0.61 6.90
C LYS A 301 -14.72 -0.46 8.40
N LEU A 302 -13.72 -1.17 8.95
CA LEU A 302 -13.40 -1.09 10.38
C LEU A 302 -12.85 0.27 10.82
N LEU A 303 -12.15 1.01 9.95
CA LEU A 303 -11.73 2.39 10.22
C LEU A 303 -12.92 3.33 10.50
N LYS A 304 -14.10 3.04 9.93
CA LYS A 304 -15.35 3.77 10.18
C LYS A 304 -16.13 3.23 11.38
N GLU A 305 -16.19 1.92 11.52
CA GLU A 305 -17.16 1.24 12.39
C GLU A 305 -16.59 0.74 13.72
N ALA A 306 -15.29 0.39 13.78
CA ALA A 306 -14.70 -0.21 14.96
C ALA A 306 -14.57 0.77 16.13
N GLN A 307 -15.08 0.40 17.31
CA GLN A 307 -15.03 1.23 18.50
C GLN A 307 -13.59 1.62 18.87
N CYS A 308 -12.64 0.70 18.74
CA CYS A 308 -11.23 0.95 19.04
C CYS A 308 -10.56 1.90 18.04
N LEU A 309 -11.11 2.10 16.83
CA LEU A 309 -10.62 2.99 15.78
C LEU A 309 -11.42 4.30 15.67
N LYS A 310 -12.32 4.59 16.63
CA LYS A 310 -12.91 5.93 16.73
C LYS A 310 -11.83 6.96 17.06
N THR A 311 -12.00 8.17 16.57
CA THR A 311 -11.06 9.28 16.80
C THR A 311 -10.64 9.40 18.25
N ASN A 312 -11.59 9.43 19.19
CA ASN A 312 -11.30 9.53 20.62
C ASN A 312 -10.53 8.30 21.17
N SER A 313 -10.80 7.09 20.65
CA SER A 313 -10.08 5.90 21.07
C SER A 313 -8.62 5.93 20.58
N ILE A 314 -8.39 6.34 19.34
CA ILE A 314 -7.04 6.51 18.80
C ILE A 314 -6.30 7.63 19.59
N LEU A 315 -6.94 8.76 19.86
CA LEU A 315 -6.35 9.83 20.68
C LEU A 315 -5.94 9.35 22.09
N CYS A 316 -6.66 8.40 22.66
CA CYS A 316 -6.26 7.77 23.94
C CYS A 316 -5.03 6.85 23.79
N MET A 317 -4.89 6.16 22.68
CA MET A 317 -3.71 5.33 22.40
C MET A 317 -2.44 6.15 22.10
N LEU A 318 -2.60 7.41 21.70
CA LEU A 318 -1.49 8.34 21.44
C LEU A 318 -1.02 9.11 22.71
N LYS A 319 -1.56 8.85 23.88
CA LYS A 319 -1.14 9.45 25.16
C LYS A 319 -0.07 8.61 25.85
#